data_cd6a40396d0a68480fc73f7427cba606
#
_entry.id   cd6a40396d0a68480fc73f7427cba606
#
_cell.length_a   1.000
_cell.length_b   1.000
_cell.length_c   1.000
_cell.angle_alpha   90.00
_cell.angle_beta   90.00
_cell.angle_gamma   90.00
#
_symmetry.space_group_name_H-M   'P 1'
#
loop_
_entity.id
_entity.type
_entity.pdbx_description
1 polymer ?
#
loop_
_entity_poly.entity_id
_entity_poly.type
_entity_poly.pdbx_seq_one_letter_code
_entity_poly.pdbx_strand_id
1 'polypeptide(L)'
;MRTNYRTLLYSTAFCLIAGFSSCSDETDLGGSLQEIQTISSITLNQTAYNADVQNLYMLPNQEIQLSCTVLPEEANDKSVKWTSQNETVAVVSADGYLVTKNVGTTVVRVTPGIGFGPSATTPSFTINVVDHFNYIEEITLKNTDILVTEGISESASYQVEVDALPATATFKRYKWESLNPEIATVDDSGVVTGVKAGTATIKVTADDFSASPVSTTFTVKINPVIQIENFEFTNEAKEYLGQLGYGEVYDLKKSVALTPSNATVELISWSSDNSSVASVDEDGVLTVHSMLSGSATITASTGELTKTVSVNVAEGRIWYSFENGIGDWSLESGNNSSVVKSDGEKTTIKMGGSDKYRGDFVWVRNGVSQTKITPSVYRYLAMKINVASPLSAGSNANGCIKLELWDDSGDKGTIGNNYTGAVNSANNSFEVLNGGSFQTTAPNVIYWDLQSNYDKHTPTDWNQTFTLNCLKFVIADYTATDSYDIYWVRSFKTVEELEAFVASEDTNK
;
A
#
# COMPACT_ATOMS: atom_id res chain seq x y z
N MET A 1 6.92 -40.93 -14.53
CA MET A 1 8.25 -41.35 -14.04
C MET A 1 9.09 -40.15 -13.71
N ARG A 2 9.66 -40.11 -12.52
CA ARG A 2 10.58 -39.15 -11.86
C ARG A 2 9.87 -38.04 -11.10
N THR A 3 9.59 -38.22 -9.88
CA THR A 3 10.28 -38.36 -8.59
C THR A 3 10.74 -37.01 -8.05
N ASN A 4 9.94 -36.53 -7.07
CA ASN A 4 10.23 -35.41 -6.18
C ASN A 4 11.32 -35.76 -5.17
N TYR A 5 12.28 -34.90 -4.94
CA TYR A 5 13.06 -34.89 -3.71
C TYR A 5 12.92 -33.55 -2.99
N ARG A 6 12.18 -33.57 -1.88
CA ARG A 6 12.28 -32.61 -0.80
C ARG A 6 13.46 -33.04 0.08
N THR A 7 14.48 -32.22 0.16
CA THR A 7 15.60 -32.43 1.09
C THR A 7 15.26 -31.66 2.38
N LEU A 8 14.97 -32.45 3.41
CA LEU A 8 14.85 -31.98 4.80
C LEU A 8 16.28 -32.01 5.38
N LEU A 9 16.85 -30.86 5.70
CA LEU A 9 18.09 -30.74 6.45
C LEU A 9 17.81 -30.84 7.94
N TYR A 10 18.05 -31.98 8.54
CA TYR A 10 18.26 -32.13 9.97
C TYR A 10 19.73 -31.87 10.29
N SER A 11 20.04 -30.81 11.03
CA SER A 11 21.36 -30.65 11.63
C SER A 11 21.40 -31.46 12.91
N THR A 12 22.00 -32.64 12.84
CA THR A 12 22.39 -33.41 14.02
C THR A 12 23.70 -32.83 14.54
N ALA A 13 23.65 -32.26 15.73
CA ALA A 13 24.85 -31.93 16.51
C ALA A 13 25.49 -33.25 16.97
N PHE A 14 26.67 -33.53 16.47
CA PHE A 14 27.48 -34.68 16.90
C PHE A 14 28.27 -34.26 18.15
N CYS A 15 27.83 -34.72 19.32
CA CYS A 15 28.65 -34.66 20.52
C CYS A 15 29.73 -35.73 20.43
N LEU A 16 30.99 -35.33 20.28
CA LEU A 16 32.14 -36.20 20.43
C LEU A 16 32.34 -36.48 21.93
N ILE A 17 31.93 -37.67 22.37
CA ILE A 17 32.32 -38.19 23.69
C ILE A 17 33.67 -38.85 23.52
N ALA A 18 34.72 -38.17 23.98
CA ALA A 18 36.01 -38.80 24.19
C ALA A 18 35.95 -39.67 25.47
N GLY A 19 35.93 -40.96 25.28
CA GLY A 19 35.98 -41.89 26.39
C GLY A 19 37.33 -41.84 27.08
N PHE A 20 37.34 -41.49 28.35
CA PHE A 20 38.40 -41.88 29.28
C PHE A 20 37.89 -43.04 30.11
N SER A 21 38.40 -44.20 29.81
CA SER A 21 38.37 -45.36 30.70
C SER A 21 39.50 -45.21 31.66
N SER A 22 39.23 -45.11 32.93
CA SER A 22 40.06 -45.75 33.99
C SER A 22 39.58 -45.38 35.40
N CYS A 23 39.52 -46.38 36.19
CA CYS A 23 39.53 -46.51 37.65
C CYS A 23 38.26 -46.21 38.42
N SER A 24 37.74 -47.30 38.89
CA SER A 24 36.87 -47.47 40.04
C SER A 24 37.46 -46.87 41.31
N ASP A 25 36.76 -45.90 41.88
CA ASP A 25 36.57 -45.78 43.29
C ASP A 25 35.15 -45.20 43.53
N GLU A 26 34.25 -46.07 43.95
CA GLU A 26 32.93 -45.71 44.39
C GLU A 26 33.07 -44.96 45.71
N THR A 27 33.04 -43.64 45.65
CA THR A 27 32.52 -42.86 46.75
C THR A 27 31.24 -42.21 46.28
N ASP A 28 30.14 -42.78 46.72
CA ASP A 28 28.79 -42.31 46.57
C ASP A 28 28.67 -40.87 47.14
N LEU A 29 28.92 -39.90 46.27
CA LEU A 29 28.52 -38.51 46.55
C LEU A 29 27.10 -38.37 46.01
N GLY A 30 26.13 -38.82 46.81
CA GLY A 30 24.71 -38.59 46.65
C GLY A 30 24.36 -37.12 46.71
N GLY A 31 24.82 -36.37 45.73
CA GLY A 31 24.37 -35.01 45.46
C GLY A 31 23.75 -35.03 44.06
N SER A 32 22.45 -34.90 43.99
CA SER A 32 21.77 -34.62 42.72
C SER A 32 22.43 -33.36 42.12
N LEU A 33 23.04 -33.48 40.96
CA LEU A 33 23.49 -32.29 40.22
C LEU A 33 22.26 -31.43 39.96
N GLN A 34 22.16 -30.38 40.74
CA GLN A 34 21.11 -29.40 40.57
C GLN A 34 21.34 -28.73 39.21
N GLU A 35 20.40 -28.89 38.32
CA GLU A 35 20.47 -28.31 36.98
C GLU A 35 20.54 -26.79 37.15
N ILE A 36 21.65 -26.21 36.63
CA ILE A 36 21.84 -24.73 36.75
C ILE A 36 20.88 -24.08 35.77
N GLN A 37 19.88 -23.39 36.29
CA GLN A 37 18.98 -22.59 35.49
C GLN A 37 19.59 -21.21 35.24
N THR A 38 19.82 -20.93 33.97
CA THR A 38 20.38 -19.64 33.51
C THR A 38 19.23 -18.67 33.14
N ILE A 39 19.57 -17.39 33.09
CA ILE A 39 18.62 -16.36 32.62
C ILE A 39 18.26 -16.63 31.15
N SER A 40 16.96 -16.73 30.87
CA SER A 40 16.40 -16.92 29.53
C SER A 40 15.91 -15.63 28.92
N SER A 41 15.41 -14.67 29.73
CA SER A 41 14.98 -13.35 29.26
C SER A 41 15.09 -12.29 30.33
N ILE A 42 15.27 -11.04 29.88
CA ILE A 42 15.23 -9.82 30.68
C ILE A 42 14.21 -8.89 30.05
N THR A 43 13.30 -8.36 30.86
CA THR A 43 12.30 -7.37 30.43
C THR A 43 12.52 -6.08 31.23
N LEU A 44 12.54 -4.94 30.58
CA LEU A 44 12.64 -3.63 31.22
C LEU A 44 11.28 -3.26 31.83
N ASN A 45 11.30 -2.75 33.07
CA ASN A 45 10.08 -2.37 33.80
C ASN A 45 9.83 -0.86 33.76
N GLN A 46 10.59 -0.12 32.97
CA GLN A 46 10.55 1.34 33.00
C GLN A 46 9.31 1.88 32.27
N THR A 47 8.38 2.48 33.01
CA THR A 47 7.16 3.09 32.49
C THR A 47 7.03 4.58 32.83
N ALA A 48 7.92 5.12 33.66
CA ALA A 48 7.71 6.41 34.31
C ALA A 48 7.65 7.63 33.38
N TYR A 49 8.27 7.57 32.19
CA TYR A 49 8.42 8.74 31.33
C TYR A 49 7.95 8.52 29.88
N ASN A 50 7.44 7.34 29.54
CA ASN A 50 7.20 7.05 28.14
C ASN A 50 6.17 5.96 27.92
N ALA A 51 5.31 6.13 26.91
CA ALA A 51 4.50 5.06 26.34
C ALA A 51 5.37 4.06 25.53
N ASP A 52 6.51 4.49 25.00
CA ASP A 52 7.47 3.65 24.32
C ASP A 52 8.60 3.27 25.29
N VAL A 53 8.59 2.05 25.79
CA VAL A 53 9.61 1.50 26.72
C VAL A 53 11.04 1.53 26.16
N GLN A 54 11.23 1.86 24.88
CA GLN A 54 12.53 1.88 24.24
C GLN A 54 13.20 3.26 24.25
N ASN A 55 12.46 4.34 24.58
CA ASN A 55 12.95 5.72 24.58
C ASN A 55 12.60 6.45 25.88
N LEU A 56 13.59 6.96 26.58
CA LEU A 56 13.42 7.87 27.71
C LEU A 56 13.92 9.26 27.35
N TYR A 57 13.11 10.29 27.62
CA TYR A 57 13.52 11.69 27.50
C TYR A 57 13.76 12.28 28.88
N MET A 58 14.91 12.91 29.09
CA MET A 58 15.32 13.47 30.38
C MET A 58 16.00 14.81 30.17
N LEU A 59 16.00 15.64 31.19
CA LEU A 59 16.83 16.86 31.23
C LEU A 59 18.19 16.53 31.83
N PRO A 60 19.20 17.39 31.64
CA PRO A 60 20.49 17.25 32.31
C PRO A 60 20.35 17.24 33.85
N ASN A 61 21.16 16.44 34.52
CA ASN A 61 21.20 16.28 35.98
C ASN A 61 19.92 15.68 36.58
N GLN A 62 19.14 14.93 35.79
CA GLN A 62 18.06 14.12 36.31
C GLN A 62 18.55 12.70 36.63
N GLU A 63 17.87 12.09 37.58
CA GLU A 63 18.21 10.77 38.10
C GLU A 63 16.99 9.85 38.06
N ILE A 64 17.22 8.58 37.76
CA ILE A 64 16.16 7.57 37.75
C ILE A 64 16.74 6.20 38.12
N GLN A 65 16.00 5.44 38.94
CA GLN A 65 16.29 4.04 39.19
C GLN A 65 15.68 3.19 38.09
N LEU A 66 16.52 2.55 37.30
CA LEU A 66 16.11 1.57 36.32
C LEU A 66 15.88 0.21 36.97
N SER A 67 14.90 -0.53 36.47
CA SER A 67 14.60 -1.87 36.93
C SER A 67 14.30 -2.81 35.76
N CYS A 68 14.48 -4.10 35.97
CA CYS A 68 14.13 -5.12 35.01
C CYS A 68 13.59 -6.37 35.73
N THR A 69 12.80 -7.15 35.02
CA THR A 69 12.37 -8.48 35.43
C THR A 69 13.21 -9.51 34.72
N VAL A 70 13.71 -10.49 35.46
CA VAL A 70 14.55 -11.58 34.98
C VAL A 70 13.77 -12.88 35.02
N LEU A 71 13.78 -13.65 33.94
CA LEU A 71 13.14 -14.95 33.86
C LEU A 71 14.16 -16.03 33.47
N PRO A 72 13.97 -17.31 33.86
CA PRO A 72 12.93 -17.77 34.77
C PRO A 72 13.14 -17.27 36.21
N GLU A 73 12.07 -17.28 36.99
CA GLU A 73 12.13 -16.83 38.40
C GLU A 73 13.04 -17.71 39.23
N GLU A 74 13.27 -18.94 38.82
CA GLU A 74 14.13 -19.94 39.46
C GLU A 74 15.60 -19.85 39.00
N ALA A 75 15.97 -18.86 38.18
CA ALA A 75 17.35 -18.69 37.76
C ALA A 75 18.29 -18.62 38.97
N ASN A 76 19.37 -19.39 38.95
CA ASN A 76 20.34 -19.50 40.06
C ASN A 76 21.09 -18.20 40.31
N ASP A 77 21.36 -17.43 39.27
CA ASP A 77 21.92 -16.10 39.35
C ASP A 77 21.06 -15.12 38.56
N LYS A 78 20.43 -14.17 39.23
CA LYS A 78 19.59 -13.12 38.65
C LYS A 78 20.32 -11.79 38.54
N SER A 79 21.63 -11.78 38.80
CA SER A 79 22.40 -10.55 38.69
C SER A 79 22.40 -10.01 37.27
N VAL A 80 22.27 -8.71 37.17
CA VAL A 80 22.32 -7.98 35.89
C VAL A 80 23.35 -6.86 35.94
N LYS A 81 23.89 -6.53 34.80
CA LYS A 81 24.82 -5.41 34.65
C LYS A 81 24.26 -4.38 33.69
N TRP A 82 24.18 -3.15 34.14
CA TRP A 82 23.80 -2.00 33.34
C TRP A 82 25.02 -1.32 32.75
N THR A 83 24.91 -0.87 31.50
CA THR A 83 25.97 -0.17 30.78
C THR A 83 25.38 0.94 29.92
N SER A 84 26.06 2.09 29.88
CA SER A 84 25.78 3.19 28.96
C SER A 84 26.81 3.21 27.84
N GLN A 85 26.39 3.40 26.60
CA GLN A 85 27.31 3.52 25.46
C GLN A 85 28.02 4.86 25.41
N ASN A 86 27.44 5.90 26.03
CA ASN A 86 28.05 7.24 26.07
C ASN A 86 27.85 7.86 27.45
N GLU A 87 28.88 7.69 28.30
CA GLU A 87 28.87 8.20 29.68
C GLU A 87 29.02 9.73 29.77
N THR A 88 29.31 10.42 28.66
CA THR A 88 29.24 11.87 28.63
C THR A 88 27.82 12.40 28.60
N VAL A 89 26.86 11.60 28.10
CA VAL A 89 25.44 11.92 28.04
C VAL A 89 24.74 11.43 29.30
N ALA A 90 24.89 10.16 29.65
CA ALA A 90 24.34 9.59 30.87
C ALA A 90 25.21 8.45 31.41
N VAL A 91 25.38 8.37 32.71
CA VAL A 91 26.04 7.25 33.42
C VAL A 91 24.99 6.40 34.10
N VAL A 92 25.22 5.10 34.16
CA VAL A 92 24.41 4.17 34.90
C VAL A 92 25.29 3.33 35.81
N SER A 93 24.92 3.19 37.08
CA SER A 93 25.61 2.32 38.01
C SER A 93 25.28 0.84 37.78
N ALA A 94 26.01 -0.06 38.38
CA ALA A 94 25.80 -1.50 38.25
C ALA A 94 24.42 -1.96 38.75
N ASP A 95 23.83 -1.27 39.69
CA ASP A 95 22.52 -1.50 40.27
C ASP A 95 21.39 -0.75 39.53
N GLY A 96 21.70 -0.09 38.39
CA GLY A 96 20.71 0.53 37.52
C GLY A 96 20.36 1.97 37.89
N TYR A 97 21.11 2.64 38.75
CA TYR A 97 20.90 4.06 39.03
C TYR A 97 21.53 4.91 37.91
N LEU A 98 20.66 5.56 37.13
CA LEU A 98 21.04 6.37 35.96
C LEU A 98 21.03 7.84 36.32
N VAL A 99 22.05 8.55 35.89
CA VAL A 99 22.21 10.01 36.03
C VAL A 99 22.54 10.61 34.66
N THR A 100 21.73 11.56 34.22
CA THR A 100 21.96 12.29 32.98
C THR A 100 22.96 13.43 33.19
N LYS A 101 23.78 13.74 32.18
CA LYS A 101 24.82 14.77 32.25
C LYS A 101 24.64 15.88 31.22
N ASN A 102 24.89 15.57 29.96
CA ASN A 102 24.87 16.53 28.87
C ASN A 102 23.79 16.16 27.85
N VAL A 103 23.30 17.17 27.15
CA VAL A 103 22.41 17.01 26.01
C VAL A 103 23.01 16.06 24.96
N GLY A 104 22.21 15.13 24.48
CA GLY A 104 22.62 14.11 23.53
C GLY A 104 21.83 12.82 23.68
N THR A 105 22.27 11.80 22.97
CA THR A 105 21.62 10.49 22.98
C THR A 105 22.62 9.41 23.37
N THR A 106 22.19 8.47 24.21
CA THR A 106 22.96 7.27 24.56
C THR A 106 22.02 6.06 24.65
N VAL A 107 22.59 4.88 24.40
CA VAL A 107 21.88 3.62 24.61
C VAL A 107 22.31 3.01 25.93
N VAL A 108 21.35 2.72 26.77
CA VAL A 108 21.57 1.96 28.02
C VAL A 108 21.10 0.52 27.79
N ARG A 109 21.97 -0.41 28.14
CA ARG A 109 21.73 -1.84 27.95
C ARG A 109 21.84 -2.56 29.29
N VAL A 110 21.00 -3.55 29.47
CA VAL A 110 21.08 -4.50 30.58
C VAL A 110 21.48 -5.87 30.06
N THR A 111 22.45 -6.48 30.72
CA THR A 111 22.96 -7.82 30.40
C THR A 111 22.97 -8.67 31.67
N PRO A 112 22.82 -10.02 31.55
CA PRO A 112 23.05 -10.90 32.68
C PRO A 112 24.47 -10.72 33.26
N GLY A 113 24.60 -10.83 34.56
CA GLY A 113 25.89 -10.70 35.27
C GLY A 113 26.82 -11.87 35.02
N ILE A 114 26.28 -13.08 35.09
CA ILE A 114 26.98 -14.36 34.85
C ILE A 114 26.03 -15.30 34.10
N GLY A 115 26.53 -15.97 33.05
CA GLY A 115 25.83 -17.09 32.42
C GLY A 115 24.67 -16.69 31.52
N PHE A 116 24.96 -16.62 30.23
CA PHE A 116 23.93 -16.54 29.19
C PHE A 116 23.41 -17.93 28.87
N GLY A 117 22.08 -18.12 28.91
CA GLY A 117 21.47 -19.13 28.08
C GLY A 117 21.61 -18.74 26.59
N PRO A 118 21.70 -19.70 25.67
CA PRO A 118 21.97 -19.43 24.25
C PRO A 118 20.91 -18.57 23.54
N SER A 119 19.79 -18.26 24.22
CA SER A 119 18.66 -17.48 23.68
C SER A 119 18.36 -16.18 24.44
N ALA A 120 19.20 -15.78 25.40
CA ALA A 120 18.92 -14.59 26.21
C ALA A 120 19.04 -13.31 25.38
N THR A 121 17.93 -12.57 25.26
CA THR A 121 17.93 -11.23 24.68
C THR A 121 18.48 -10.21 25.70
N THR A 122 19.29 -9.28 25.23
CA THR A 122 19.82 -8.15 26.05
C THR A 122 19.02 -6.90 25.72
N PRO A 123 17.97 -6.55 26.46
CA PRO A 123 17.17 -5.38 26.14
C PRO A 123 17.97 -4.10 26.37
N SER A 124 17.64 -3.12 25.57
CA SER A 124 18.22 -1.79 25.66
C SER A 124 17.16 -0.73 25.41
N PHE A 125 17.40 0.46 25.90
CA PHE A 125 16.60 1.62 25.58
C PHE A 125 17.50 2.84 25.33
N THR A 126 16.95 3.79 24.58
CA THR A 126 17.61 5.02 24.25
C THR A 126 17.27 6.08 25.28
N ILE A 127 18.30 6.71 25.82
CA ILE A 127 18.18 7.90 26.67
C ILE A 127 18.43 9.11 25.79
N ASN A 128 17.43 9.98 25.66
CA ASN A 128 17.53 11.25 24.97
C ASN A 128 17.57 12.36 26.02
N VAL A 129 18.73 12.94 26.22
CA VAL A 129 18.89 14.09 27.12
C VAL A 129 18.71 15.35 26.30
N VAL A 130 17.68 16.11 26.58
CA VAL A 130 17.31 17.36 25.91
C VAL A 130 17.50 18.55 26.85
N ASP A 131 17.71 19.73 26.31
CA ASP A 131 17.87 20.96 27.11
C ASP A 131 16.54 21.44 27.73
N HIS A 132 15.43 21.17 27.05
CA HIS A 132 14.08 21.42 27.49
C HIS A 132 13.11 20.47 26.83
N PHE A 133 11.91 20.33 27.37
CA PHE A 133 10.82 19.63 26.73
C PHE A 133 9.97 20.58 25.90
N ASN A 134 9.76 20.22 24.64
CA ASN A 134 8.80 20.90 23.79
C ASN A 134 7.42 20.28 24.05
N TYR A 135 6.51 21.05 24.60
CA TYR A 135 5.13 20.61 24.85
C TYR A 135 4.27 20.76 23.61
N ILE A 136 3.14 20.06 23.58
CA ILE A 136 2.14 20.20 22.54
C ILE A 136 1.42 21.54 22.77
N GLU A 137 1.42 22.39 21.75
CA GLU A 137 0.75 23.71 21.75
C GLU A 137 -0.61 23.66 21.05
N GLU A 138 -0.77 22.72 20.09
CA GLU A 138 -2.00 22.51 19.35
C GLU A 138 -2.14 21.04 18.95
N ILE A 139 -3.38 20.53 18.97
CA ILE A 139 -3.77 19.22 18.48
C ILE A 139 -4.62 19.43 17.23
N THR A 140 -4.14 18.95 16.10
CA THR A 140 -4.87 18.96 14.83
C THR A 140 -5.51 17.62 14.58
N LEU A 141 -6.81 17.60 14.39
CA LEU A 141 -7.59 16.42 14.06
C LEU A 141 -7.56 16.17 12.57
N LYS A 142 -7.33 14.93 12.17
CA LYS A 142 -7.43 14.47 10.79
C LYS A 142 -8.61 13.52 10.65
N ASN A 143 -9.07 13.35 9.40
CA ASN A 143 -10.10 12.37 9.03
C ASN A 143 -11.40 12.41 9.88
N THR A 144 -11.69 13.49 10.60
CA THR A 144 -12.89 13.60 11.44
C THR A 144 -14.13 14.06 10.69
N ASP A 145 -13.99 14.62 9.49
CA ASP A 145 -15.11 15.15 8.71
C ASP A 145 -16.15 14.09 8.39
N ILE A 146 -15.71 12.84 8.10
CA ILE A 146 -16.60 11.71 7.86
C ILE A 146 -17.45 11.37 9.09
N LEU A 147 -16.88 11.49 10.29
CA LEU A 147 -17.59 11.23 11.55
C LEU A 147 -18.70 12.24 11.82
N VAL A 148 -18.56 13.46 11.30
CA VAL A 148 -19.54 14.54 11.45
C VAL A 148 -20.62 14.46 10.36
N THR A 149 -20.21 14.25 9.11
CA THR A 149 -21.10 14.30 7.93
C THR A 149 -21.87 13.02 7.73
N GLU A 150 -21.19 11.91 7.68
CA GLU A 150 -21.76 10.60 7.41
C GLU A 150 -22.05 9.83 8.71
N GLY A 151 -21.12 9.90 9.67
CA GLY A 151 -21.17 9.18 10.93
C GLY A 151 -20.73 7.73 10.78
N ILE A 152 -20.79 6.99 11.88
CA ILE A 152 -20.59 5.55 11.93
C ILE A 152 -21.82 4.86 12.50
N SER A 153 -22.02 3.59 12.20
CA SER A 153 -23.14 2.79 12.74
C SER A 153 -22.89 2.39 14.20
N GLU A 154 -23.96 2.04 14.90
CA GLU A 154 -23.85 1.35 16.20
C GLU A 154 -22.95 0.12 16.05
N SER A 155 -22.07 -0.12 17.01
CA SER A 155 -21.05 -1.17 17.04
C SER A 155 -19.90 -1.04 16.00
N ALA A 156 -19.95 -0.07 15.11
CA ALA A 156 -18.82 0.22 14.20
C ALA A 156 -17.74 1.01 14.94
N SER A 157 -16.49 0.84 14.50
CA SER A 157 -15.33 1.53 15.06
C SER A 157 -14.61 2.33 13.98
N TYR A 158 -14.02 3.45 14.38
CA TYR A 158 -13.28 4.33 13.52
C TYR A 158 -12.03 4.88 14.19
N GLN A 159 -10.87 4.75 13.55
CA GLN A 159 -9.61 5.27 14.04
C GLN A 159 -9.49 6.77 13.71
N VAL A 160 -9.42 7.60 14.73
CA VAL A 160 -9.15 9.03 14.58
C VAL A 160 -7.64 9.26 14.60
N GLU A 161 -7.17 10.04 13.65
CA GLU A 161 -5.78 10.45 13.55
C GLU A 161 -5.59 11.87 14.08
N VAL A 162 -4.47 12.08 14.77
CA VAL A 162 -4.12 13.38 15.34
C VAL A 162 -2.67 13.72 15.05
N ASP A 163 -2.39 15.00 14.79
CA ASP A 163 -1.07 15.57 14.76
C ASP A 163 -0.88 16.54 15.92
N ALA A 164 0.36 16.62 16.41
CA ALA A 164 0.78 17.58 17.41
C ALA A 164 1.59 18.71 16.77
N LEU A 165 1.29 19.94 17.15
CA LEU A 165 2.13 21.09 16.85
C LEU A 165 2.72 21.66 18.15
N PRO A 166 4.01 22.07 18.15
CA PRO A 166 4.96 21.93 17.03
C PRO A 166 5.30 20.46 16.73
N ALA A 167 5.67 20.17 15.49
CA ALA A 167 6.10 18.81 15.08
C ALA A 167 7.30 18.29 15.89
N THR A 168 8.01 19.19 16.57
CA THR A 168 9.15 18.93 17.48
C THR A 168 8.70 18.63 18.92
N ALA A 169 7.40 18.52 19.21
CA ALA A 169 6.91 18.16 20.54
C ALA A 169 7.57 16.86 21.01
N THR A 170 8.09 16.91 22.27
CA THR A 170 8.89 15.82 22.84
C THR A 170 8.05 14.57 23.11
N PHE A 171 6.85 14.79 23.62
CA PHE A 171 5.92 13.72 23.95
C PHE A 171 4.64 13.88 23.15
N LYS A 172 4.40 13.00 22.20
CA LYS A 172 3.19 12.98 21.35
C LYS A 172 2.24 11.90 21.85
N ARG A 173 1.74 12.09 23.06
CA ARG A 173 0.77 11.20 23.69
C ARG A 173 -0.52 11.95 23.95
N TYR A 174 -1.61 11.21 23.95
CA TYR A 174 -2.94 11.77 24.10
C TYR A 174 -3.77 10.96 25.09
N LYS A 175 -4.63 11.66 25.82
CA LYS A 175 -5.73 11.08 26.59
C LYS A 175 -7.02 11.36 25.85
N TRP A 176 -7.76 10.29 25.63
CA TRP A 176 -9.04 10.33 24.96
C TRP A 176 -10.17 10.18 25.96
N GLU A 177 -11.24 10.94 25.77
CA GLU A 177 -12.41 10.92 26.63
C GLU A 177 -13.67 11.12 25.77
N SER A 178 -14.65 10.24 25.95
CA SER A 178 -16.00 10.51 25.43
C SER A 178 -16.80 11.26 26.49
N LEU A 179 -17.37 12.40 26.09
CA LEU A 179 -18.28 13.15 26.95
C LEU A 179 -19.70 12.57 26.96
N ASN A 180 -19.97 11.61 26.06
CA ASN A 180 -21.25 10.91 25.93
C ASN A 180 -21.01 9.40 25.72
N PRO A 181 -20.45 8.70 26.71
CA PRO A 181 -20.05 7.29 26.56
C PRO A 181 -21.24 6.34 26.32
N GLU A 182 -22.45 6.75 26.62
CA GLU A 182 -23.68 6.03 26.30
C GLU A 182 -24.05 6.09 24.79
N ILE A 183 -23.43 7.02 24.03
CA ILE A 183 -23.63 7.19 22.58
C ILE A 183 -22.42 6.67 21.81
N ALA A 184 -21.21 7.04 22.23
CA ALA A 184 -19.96 6.55 21.65
C ALA A 184 -18.87 6.45 22.71
N THR A 185 -18.03 5.44 22.63
CA THR A 185 -16.81 5.30 23.44
C THR A 185 -15.58 5.62 22.61
N VAL A 186 -14.47 5.88 23.29
CA VAL A 186 -13.15 6.00 22.64
C VAL A 186 -12.13 5.30 23.53
N ASP A 187 -11.19 4.60 22.92
CA ASP A 187 -10.08 3.95 23.63
C ASP A 187 -8.83 4.84 23.69
N ASP A 188 -7.80 4.35 24.39
CA ASP A 188 -6.53 5.08 24.57
C ASP A 188 -5.75 5.28 23.26
N SER A 189 -6.06 4.53 22.22
CA SER A 189 -5.45 4.66 20.88
C SER A 189 -6.22 5.62 19.95
N GLY A 190 -7.38 6.13 20.38
CA GLY A 190 -8.23 7.02 19.60
C GLY A 190 -9.19 6.30 18.66
N VAL A 191 -9.49 5.02 18.92
CA VAL A 191 -10.54 4.28 18.21
C VAL A 191 -11.89 4.64 18.84
N VAL A 192 -12.73 5.33 18.08
CA VAL A 192 -14.10 5.67 18.45
C VAL A 192 -15.02 4.52 18.08
N THR A 193 -15.86 4.07 19.01
CA THR A 193 -16.84 3.00 18.78
C THR A 193 -18.25 3.51 19.08
N GLY A 194 -19.17 3.31 18.13
CA GLY A 194 -20.59 3.64 18.27
C GLY A 194 -21.27 2.70 19.26
N VAL A 195 -22.04 3.25 20.22
CA VAL A 195 -22.80 2.49 21.21
C VAL A 195 -24.29 2.57 20.94
N LYS A 196 -24.78 3.78 20.67
CA LYS A 196 -26.21 4.05 20.44
C LYS A 196 -26.36 5.25 19.51
N ALA A 197 -27.39 5.20 18.69
CA ALA A 197 -27.73 6.31 17.77
C ALA A 197 -27.83 7.65 18.50
N GLY A 198 -27.18 8.67 17.95
CA GLY A 198 -27.12 10.00 18.54
C GLY A 198 -25.87 10.75 18.09
N THR A 199 -25.55 11.83 18.81
CA THR A 199 -24.33 12.60 18.61
C THR A 199 -23.52 12.61 19.89
N ALA A 200 -22.27 12.18 19.83
CA ALA A 200 -21.33 12.24 20.95
C ALA A 200 -20.26 13.29 20.69
N THR A 201 -19.71 13.81 21.77
CA THR A 201 -18.53 14.68 21.76
C THR A 201 -17.35 13.90 22.31
N ILE A 202 -16.29 13.83 21.54
CA ILE A 202 -15.02 13.22 21.95
C ILE A 202 -14.02 14.34 22.22
N LYS A 203 -13.31 14.21 23.34
CA LYS A 203 -12.26 15.14 23.76
C LYS A 203 -10.91 14.42 23.68
N VAL A 204 -9.93 15.09 23.11
CA VAL A 204 -8.53 14.67 23.12
C VAL A 204 -7.70 15.70 23.84
N THR A 205 -6.86 15.28 24.76
CA THR A 205 -6.02 16.13 25.60
C THR A 205 -4.57 15.66 25.48
N ALA A 206 -3.64 16.57 25.34
CA ALA A 206 -2.22 16.26 25.37
C ALA A 206 -1.82 15.58 26.69
N ASP A 207 -1.08 14.50 26.62
CA ASP A 207 -0.50 13.80 27.76
C ASP A 207 1.04 13.93 27.73
N ASP A 208 1.52 15.15 27.72
CA ASP A 208 2.89 15.52 27.49
C ASP A 208 3.62 16.04 28.75
N PHE A 209 3.03 15.80 29.92
CA PHE A 209 3.54 16.28 31.22
C PHE A 209 3.51 17.82 31.38
N SER A 210 2.84 18.55 30.50
CA SER A 210 2.62 19.97 30.66
C SER A 210 1.78 20.26 31.91
N ALA A 211 2.09 21.37 32.60
CA ALA A 211 1.27 21.85 33.71
C ALA A 211 -0.13 22.33 33.25
N SER A 212 -0.28 22.63 31.96
CA SER A 212 -1.51 23.11 31.34
C SER A 212 -1.67 22.47 29.97
N PRO A 213 -2.04 21.17 29.90
CA PRO A 213 -2.12 20.46 28.65
C PRO A 213 -3.24 21.01 27.75
N VAL A 214 -2.95 21.17 26.48
CA VAL A 214 -3.94 21.59 25.50
C VAL A 214 -4.93 20.47 25.21
N SER A 215 -6.16 20.83 24.84
CA SER A 215 -7.19 19.88 24.45
C SER A 215 -8.04 20.43 23.30
N THR A 216 -8.58 19.53 22.51
CA THR A 216 -9.58 19.84 21.48
C THR A 216 -10.74 18.85 21.56
N THR A 217 -11.84 19.18 20.90
CA THR A 217 -13.03 18.31 20.84
C THR A 217 -13.54 18.21 19.42
N PHE A 218 -14.19 17.10 19.12
CA PHE A 218 -14.96 16.93 17.88
C PHE A 218 -16.23 16.15 18.15
N THR A 219 -17.18 16.22 17.25
CA THR A 219 -18.44 15.49 17.34
C THR A 219 -18.43 14.25 16.45
N VAL A 220 -19.13 13.23 16.90
CA VAL A 220 -19.33 11.98 16.17
C VAL A 220 -20.82 11.71 16.10
N LYS A 221 -21.32 11.49 14.89
CA LYS A 221 -22.69 11.05 14.66
C LYS A 221 -22.73 9.51 14.66
N ILE A 222 -23.58 8.93 15.48
CA ILE A 222 -23.83 7.49 15.51
C ILE A 222 -25.18 7.23 14.84
N ASN A 223 -25.15 6.48 13.76
CA ASN A 223 -26.34 6.09 13.00
C ASN A 223 -26.94 4.81 13.59
N PRO A 224 -28.26 4.69 13.67
CA PRO A 224 -28.89 3.45 14.12
C PRO A 224 -28.62 2.32 13.12
N VAL A 225 -28.45 1.10 13.65
CA VAL A 225 -28.44 -0.10 12.84
C VAL A 225 -29.91 -0.44 12.50
N ILE A 226 -30.27 -0.28 11.25
CA ILE A 226 -31.62 -0.60 10.74
C ILE A 226 -31.54 -1.93 9.99
N GLN A 227 -32.32 -2.90 10.47
CA GLN A 227 -32.33 -4.24 9.90
C GLN A 227 -32.82 -4.24 8.46
N ILE A 228 -32.24 -5.11 7.65
CA ILE A 228 -32.65 -5.32 6.27
C ILE A 228 -33.79 -6.32 6.24
N GLU A 229 -34.96 -5.88 5.78
CA GLU A 229 -36.14 -6.75 5.58
C GLU A 229 -36.06 -7.47 4.21
N ASN A 230 -35.53 -6.81 3.20
CA ASN A 230 -35.24 -7.37 1.87
C ASN A 230 -34.18 -6.52 1.15
N PHE A 231 -33.51 -7.10 0.18
CA PHE A 231 -32.65 -6.38 -0.75
C PHE A 231 -32.61 -7.05 -2.12
N GLU A 232 -32.31 -6.28 -3.16
CA GLU A 232 -32.16 -6.78 -4.53
C GLU A 232 -30.99 -6.06 -5.21
N PHE A 233 -30.23 -6.77 -6.04
CA PHE A 233 -29.27 -6.13 -6.93
C PHE A 233 -30.01 -5.27 -7.97
N THR A 234 -29.57 -4.02 -8.15
CA THR A 234 -30.15 -3.10 -9.13
C THR A 234 -29.87 -3.56 -10.56
N ASN A 235 -30.68 -3.12 -11.52
CA ASN A 235 -30.47 -3.49 -12.92
C ASN A 235 -29.18 -2.86 -13.47
N GLU A 236 -28.91 -1.61 -13.08
CA GLU A 236 -27.69 -0.88 -13.43
C GLU A 236 -26.44 -1.63 -12.93
N ALA A 237 -26.50 -2.13 -11.70
CA ALA A 237 -25.40 -2.93 -11.14
C ALA A 237 -25.21 -4.25 -11.88
N LYS A 238 -26.30 -4.96 -12.21
CA LYS A 238 -26.23 -6.22 -12.98
C LYS A 238 -25.63 -6.01 -14.37
N GLU A 239 -25.97 -4.91 -15.04
CA GLU A 239 -25.41 -4.54 -16.33
C GLU A 239 -23.91 -4.21 -16.20
N TYR A 240 -23.54 -3.39 -15.22
CA TYR A 240 -22.14 -3.02 -14.98
C TYR A 240 -21.27 -4.22 -14.62
N LEU A 241 -21.72 -5.05 -13.67
CA LEU A 241 -21.02 -6.26 -13.22
C LEU A 241 -20.93 -7.34 -14.32
N GLY A 242 -21.80 -7.26 -15.31
CA GLY A 242 -21.80 -8.14 -16.50
C GLY A 242 -20.69 -7.85 -17.50
N GLN A 243 -19.92 -6.75 -17.35
CA GLN A 243 -18.91 -6.29 -18.29
C GLN A 243 -17.69 -5.67 -17.60
N LEU A 244 -17.14 -6.35 -16.61
CA LEU A 244 -15.93 -5.91 -15.93
C LEU A 244 -14.67 -6.37 -16.65
N GLY A 245 -13.53 -5.75 -16.33
CA GLY A 245 -12.22 -6.13 -16.86
C GLY A 245 -11.15 -6.17 -15.78
N TYR A 246 -10.01 -6.71 -16.13
CA TYR A 246 -8.86 -6.83 -15.26
C TYR A 246 -8.55 -5.51 -14.52
N GLY A 247 -8.35 -5.60 -13.20
CA GLY A 247 -8.01 -4.47 -12.34
C GLY A 247 -9.17 -3.53 -12.01
N GLU A 248 -10.42 -3.80 -12.48
CA GLU A 248 -11.57 -3.03 -12.02
C GLU A 248 -11.90 -3.34 -10.57
N VAL A 249 -12.24 -2.28 -9.84
CA VAL A 249 -12.65 -2.32 -8.43
C VAL A 249 -14.06 -1.72 -8.34
N TYR A 250 -14.94 -2.38 -7.61
CA TYR A 250 -16.33 -1.93 -7.48
C TYR A 250 -16.84 -2.13 -6.05
N ASP A 251 -17.42 -1.08 -5.49
CA ASP A 251 -18.10 -1.13 -4.18
C ASP A 251 -19.50 -1.75 -4.34
N LEU A 252 -19.65 -3.01 -3.93
CA LEU A 252 -20.89 -3.76 -4.02
C LEU A 252 -22.01 -3.21 -3.13
N LYS A 253 -21.70 -2.42 -2.12
CA LYS A 253 -22.74 -1.76 -1.31
C LYS A 253 -23.62 -0.84 -2.16
N LYS A 254 -23.05 -0.29 -3.25
CA LYS A 254 -23.78 0.53 -4.24
C LYS A 254 -24.63 -0.28 -5.22
N SER A 255 -24.48 -1.61 -5.23
CA SER A 255 -25.15 -2.48 -6.17
C SER A 255 -26.54 -2.94 -5.74
N VAL A 256 -26.92 -2.65 -4.49
CA VAL A 256 -28.16 -3.17 -3.89
C VAL A 256 -29.17 -2.07 -3.56
N ALA A 257 -30.43 -2.35 -3.83
CA ALA A 257 -31.55 -1.59 -3.32
C ALA A 257 -32.10 -2.28 -2.07
N LEU A 258 -32.14 -1.55 -0.95
CA LEU A 258 -32.53 -2.06 0.35
C LEU A 258 -33.99 -1.78 0.68
N THR A 259 -34.60 -2.63 1.48
CA THR A 259 -35.90 -2.43 2.11
C THR A 259 -35.76 -2.65 3.63
N PRO A 260 -36.06 -1.62 4.45
CA PRO A 260 -36.33 -0.24 4.05
C PRO A 260 -35.11 0.43 3.40
N SER A 261 -35.31 1.50 2.64
CA SER A 261 -34.24 2.13 1.84
C SER A 261 -33.10 2.74 2.68
N ASN A 262 -33.35 2.97 3.96
CA ASN A 262 -32.39 3.44 4.94
C ASN A 262 -31.81 2.31 5.82
N ALA A 263 -32.01 1.05 5.44
CA ALA A 263 -31.41 -0.09 6.14
C ALA A 263 -29.88 -0.04 6.05
N THR A 264 -29.24 -0.63 7.05
CA THR A 264 -27.77 -0.59 7.22
C THR A 264 -27.13 -1.60 6.29
N VAL A 265 -26.53 -1.15 5.19
CA VAL A 265 -25.93 -1.98 4.14
C VAL A 265 -24.74 -2.81 4.63
N GLU A 266 -24.05 -2.36 5.68
CA GLU A 266 -22.94 -3.04 6.36
C GLU A 266 -23.37 -4.38 6.99
N LEU A 267 -24.66 -4.63 7.12
CA LEU A 267 -25.17 -5.94 7.57
C LEU A 267 -25.09 -7.03 6.49
N ILE A 268 -24.76 -6.66 5.24
CA ILE A 268 -24.57 -7.61 4.15
C ILE A 268 -23.13 -8.14 4.18
N SER A 269 -23.01 -9.45 4.28
CA SER A 269 -21.76 -10.16 4.05
C SER A 269 -21.64 -10.57 2.58
N TRP A 270 -20.43 -10.56 2.05
CA TRP A 270 -20.13 -10.77 0.65
C TRP A 270 -19.19 -11.95 0.46
N SER A 271 -19.40 -12.72 -0.60
CA SER A 271 -18.47 -13.78 -1.00
C SER A 271 -18.47 -13.98 -2.51
N SER A 272 -17.36 -14.51 -3.03
CA SER A 272 -17.20 -14.90 -4.44
C SER A 272 -16.96 -16.40 -4.52
N ASP A 273 -17.62 -17.07 -5.46
CA ASP A 273 -17.41 -18.50 -5.74
C ASP A 273 -16.11 -18.74 -6.54
N ASN A 274 -15.55 -17.69 -7.13
CA ASN A 274 -14.33 -17.77 -7.94
C ASN A 274 -13.42 -16.55 -7.72
N SER A 275 -12.69 -16.57 -6.61
CA SER A 275 -11.79 -15.47 -6.23
C SER A 275 -10.60 -15.26 -7.19
N SER A 276 -10.28 -16.25 -8.03
CA SER A 276 -9.26 -16.09 -9.06
C SER A 276 -9.72 -15.24 -10.24
N VAL A 277 -11.01 -15.14 -10.46
CA VAL A 277 -11.62 -14.25 -11.46
C VAL A 277 -11.94 -12.90 -10.84
N ALA A 278 -12.70 -12.90 -9.75
CA ALA A 278 -13.01 -11.70 -8.99
C ALA A 278 -13.15 -12.03 -7.51
N SER A 279 -12.40 -11.36 -6.65
CA SER A 279 -12.52 -11.47 -5.19
C SER A 279 -13.40 -10.36 -4.64
N VAL A 280 -13.93 -10.58 -3.46
CA VAL A 280 -14.61 -9.55 -2.66
C VAL A 280 -14.07 -9.60 -1.24
N ASP A 281 -13.80 -8.45 -0.66
CA ASP A 281 -13.35 -8.33 0.73
C ASP A 281 -14.52 -8.19 1.73
N GLU A 282 -14.18 -8.08 3.01
CA GLU A 282 -15.16 -7.95 4.10
C GLU A 282 -15.98 -6.66 4.00
N ASP A 283 -15.42 -5.61 3.39
CA ASP A 283 -16.07 -4.33 3.18
C ASP A 283 -16.98 -4.31 1.94
N GLY A 284 -17.05 -5.41 1.20
CA GLY A 284 -17.84 -5.53 -0.03
C GLY A 284 -17.17 -4.88 -1.24
N VAL A 285 -15.87 -4.69 -1.22
CA VAL A 285 -15.11 -4.20 -2.36
C VAL A 285 -14.72 -5.37 -3.25
N LEU A 286 -15.28 -5.39 -4.45
CA LEU A 286 -14.97 -6.38 -5.48
C LEU A 286 -13.75 -5.94 -6.26
N THR A 287 -12.81 -6.87 -6.50
CA THR A 287 -11.62 -6.66 -7.34
C THR A 287 -11.50 -7.74 -8.40
N VAL A 288 -11.32 -7.35 -9.65
CA VAL A 288 -11.17 -8.27 -10.79
C VAL A 288 -9.71 -8.63 -11.00
N HIS A 289 -9.38 -9.92 -10.99
CA HIS A 289 -8.02 -10.46 -11.13
C HIS A 289 -7.74 -11.13 -12.46
N SER A 290 -8.77 -11.55 -13.20
CA SER A 290 -8.58 -12.27 -14.46
C SER A 290 -8.32 -11.31 -15.62
N MET A 291 -7.24 -11.57 -16.37
CA MET A 291 -6.96 -10.92 -17.66
C MET A 291 -7.71 -11.58 -18.82
N LEU A 292 -8.21 -12.79 -18.60
CA LEU A 292 -8.97 -13.56 -19.57
C LEU A 292 -10.46 -13.47 -19.26
N SER A 293 -11.30 -13.79 -20.26
CA SER A 293 -12.72 -13.97 -20.01
C SER A 293 -12.97 -14.99 -18.90
N GLY A 294 -13.94 -14.73 -18.07
CA GLY A 294 -14.29 -15.58 -16.96
C GLY A 294 -15.56 -15.09 -16.26
N SER A 295 -16.04 -15.89 -15.34
CA SER A 295 -17.18 -15.50 -14.53
C SER A 295 -17.00 -15.90 -13.08
N ALA A 296 -17.58 -15.11 -12.21
CA ALA A 296 -17.74 -15.40 -10.79
C ALA A 296 -19.16 -15.07 -10.37
N THR A 297 -19.68 -15.81 -9.40
CA THR A 297 -20.96 -15.50 -8.76
C THR A 297 -20.66 -14.83 -7.42
N ILE A 298 -21.13 -13.61 -7.27
CA ILE A 298 -21.05 -12.90 -6.00
C ILE A 298 -22.33 -13.21 -5.21
N THR A 299 -22.13 -13.65 -3.98
CA THR A 299 -23.22 -13.92 -3.04
C THR A 299 -23.23 -12.83 -1.97
N ALA A 300 -24.37 -12.20 -1.80
CA ALA A 300 -24.68 -11.24 -0.75
C ALA A 300 -25.64 -11.89 0.26
N SER A 301 -25.34 -11.84 1.55
CA SER A 301 -26.13 -12.48 2.60
C SER A 301 -26.29 -11.61 3.83
N THR A 302 -27.48 -11.60 4.41
CA THR A 302 -27.76 -11.00 5.72
C THR A 302 -28.85 -11.80 6.42
N GLY A 303 -28.55 -12.34 7.61
CA GLY A 303 -29.45 -13.29 8.27
C GLY A 303 -29.76 -14.49 7.37
N GLU A 304 -31.06 -14.73 7.12
CA GLU A 304 -31.52 -15.80 6.21
C GLU A 304 -31.66 -15.36 4.75
N LEU A 305 -31.53 -14.06 4.47
CA LEU A 305 -31.64 -13.51 3.12
C LEU A 305 -30.32 -13.73 2.35
N THR A 306 -30.45 -14.27 1.16
CA THR A 306 -29.30 -14.47 0.25
C THR A 306 -29.70 -14.11 -1.17
N LYS A 307 -28.87 -13.32 -1.84
CA LYS A 307 -29.01 -12.92 -3.25
C LYS A 307 -27.69 -13.12 -3.96
N THR A 308 -27.77 -13.38 -5.26
CA THR A 308 -26.58 -13.57 -6.08
C THR A 308 -26.60 -12.67 -7.30
N VAL A 309 -25.42 -12.31 -7.78
CA VAL A 309 -25.22 -11.62 -9.04
C VAL A 309 -24.02 -12.21 -9.77
N SER A 310 -24.13 -12.35 -11.08
CA SER A 310 -23.02 -12.81 -11.91
C SER A 310 -22.10 -11.65 -12.27
N VAL A 311 -20.82 -11.85 -12.05
CA VAL A 311 -19.74 -11.00 -12.56
C VAL A 311 -19.17 -11.68 -13.79
N ASN A 312 -19.19 -10.98 -14.92
CA ASN A 312 -18.56 -11.47 -16.14
C ASN A 312 -17.37 -10.56 -16.49
N VAL A 313 -16.22 -11.19 -16.70
CA VAL A 313 -15.00 -10.49 -17.07
C VAL A 313 -14.84 -10.53 -18.58
N ALA A 314 -14.77 -9.34 -19.19
CA ALA A 314 -14.46 -9.18 -20.60
C ALA A 314 -12.94 -9.16 -20.78
N GLU A 315 -12.46 -9.89 -21.80
CA GLU A 315 -11.07 -9.83 -22.21
C GLU A 315 -10.74 -8.48 -22.85
N GLY A 316 -9.44 -8.11 -22.82
CA GLY A 316 -8.92 -7.01 -23.61
C GLY A 316 -8.85 -5.68 -22.90
N ARG A 317 -9.02 -5.65 -21.58
CA ARG A 317 -8.66 -4.47 -20.79
C ARG A 317 -7.14 -4.41 -20.62
N ILE A 318 -6.55 -3.27 -20.94
CA ILE A 318 -5.16 -2.94 -20.69
C ILE A 318 -5.09 -2.11 -19.41
N TRP A 319 -4.25 -2.52 -18.43
CA TRP A 319 -4.12 -1.82 -17.16
C TRP A 319 -2.72 -2.01 -16.59
N TYR A 320 -1.80 -1.11 -16.98
CA TYR A 320 -0.39 -1.19 -16.62
C TYR A 320 0.11 0.08 -15.94
N SER A 321 0.91 -0.09 -14.87
CA SER A 321 1.69 0.96 -14.21
C SER A 321 3.18 0.68 -14.39
N PHE A 322 3.97 1.74 -14.56
CA PHE A 322 5.42 1.66 -14.82
C PHE A 322 6.26 2.22 -13.67
N GLU A 323 5.72 2.23 -12.49
CA GLU A 323 6.39 2.66 -11.26
C GLU A 323 7.61 1.82 -10.90
N ASN A 324 7.58 0.51 -11.21
CA ASN A 324 8.62 -0.46 -10.86
C ASN A 324 9.32 -1.08 -12.10
N GLY A 325 9.33 -0.40 -13.23
CA GLY A 325 9.93 -0.87 -14.47
C GLY A 325 8.91 -1.12 -15.58
N ILE A 326 9.36 -1.77 -16.64
CA ILE A 326 8.53 -1.99 -17.81
C ILE A 326 7.75 -3.32 -17.80
N GLY A 327 7.94 -4.15 -16.77
CA GLY A 327 7.20 -5.42 -16.61
C GLY A 327 7.27 -6.30 -17.87
N ASP A 328 6.09 -6.70 -18.36
CA ASP A 328 5.94 -7.53 -19.56
C ASP A 328 6.12 -6.76 -20.88
N TRP A 329 6.34 -5.47 -20.82
CA TRP A 329 6.65 -4.66 -22.00
C TRP A 329 8.12 -4.77 -22.36
N SER A 330 8.46 -4.49 -23.61
CA SER A 330 9.82 -4.49 -24.09
C SER A 330 10.11 -3.23 -24.92
N LEU A 331 11.37 -2.87 -25.01
CA LEU A 331 11.83 -1.87 -25.97
C LEU A 331 12.13 -2.55 -27.31
N GLU A 332 11.80 -1.90 -28.42
CA GLU A 332 12.05 -2.43 -29.76
C GLU A 332 13.54 -2.69 -29.94
N SER A 333 13.90 -3.92 -30.28
CA SER A 333 15.28 -4.29 -30.61
C SER A 333 15.77 -3.56 -31.84
N GLY A 334 16.94 -3.00 -31.79
CA GLY A 334 17.53 -2.24 -32.90
C GLY A 334 17.47 -0.73 -32.77
N ASN A 335 16.69 -0.21 -31.83
CA ASN A 335 16.67 1.22 -31.52
C ASN A 335 17.78 1.63 -30.52
N ASN A 336 18.47 0.67 -29.87
CA ASN A 336 19.46 0.92 -28.83
C ASN A 336 18.92 1.80 -27.68
N SER A 337 17.61 1.76 -27.45
CA SER A 337 16.96 2.40 -26.31
C SER A 337 17.15 1.57 -25.04
N SER A 338 17.08 2.20 -23.89
CA SER A 338 17.29 1.53 -22.60
C SER A 338 16.45 2.13 -21.47
N VAL A 339 16.09 1.31 -20.53
CA VAL A 339 15.54 1.76 -19.24
C VAL A 339 16.66 2.40 -18.43
N VAL A 340 16.47 3.64 -17.99
CA VAL A 340 17.45 4.38 -17.20
C VAL A 340 17.21 4.18 -15.71
N LYS A 341 15.96 4.34 -15.27
CA LYS A 341 15.54 4.19 -13.88
C LYS A 341 14.05 3.96 -13.75
N SER A 342 13.65 3.46 -12.60
CA SER A 342 12.28 3.48 -12.10
C SER A 342 12.32 4.03 -10.68
N ASP A 343 11.35 4.84 -10.28
CA ASP A 343 11.41 5.63 -9.04
C ASP A 343 10.16 5.50 -8.13
N GLY A 344 9.34 4.48 -8.37
CA GLY A 344 8.10 4.25 -7.61
C GLY A 344 6.89 5.03 -8.15
N GLU A 345 7.08 5.89 -9.14
CA GLU A 345 6.00 6.63 -9.82
C GLU A 345 6.01 6.37 -11.32
N LYS A 346 7.17 6.26 -11.91
CA LYS A 346 7.38 6.19 -13.36
C LYS A 346 8.64 5.43 -13.73
N THR A 347 8.74 5.08 -14.99
CA THR A 347 9.97 4.55 -15.60
C THR A 347 10.49 5.52 -16.65
N THR A 348 11.76 5.87 -16.56
CA THR A 348 12.48 6.72 -17.53
C THR A 348 13.15 5.84 -18.58
N ILE A 349 12.86 6.11 -19.84
CA ILE A 349 13.42 5.41 -21.00
C ILE A 349 14.27 6.39 -21.80
N LYS A 350 15.53 6.03 -22.03
CA LYS A 350 16.43 6.76 -22.91
C LYS A 350 16.23 6.28 -24.36
N MET A 351 15.98 7.22 -25.26
CA MET A 351 15.91 6.94 -26.69
C MET A 351 17.30 6.64 -27.26
N GLY A 352 17.35 5.76 -28.23
CA GLY A 352 18.58 5.37 -28.91
C GLY A 352 18.49 5.61 -30.44
N GLY A 353 19.58 5.42 -31.15
CA GLY A 353 19.70 5.62 -32.58
C GLY A 353 20.78 6.65 -32.96
N SER A 354 21.05 6.79 -34.28
CA SER A 354 22.08 7.71 -34.79
C SER A 354 21.52 8.93 -35.54
N ASP A 355 20.48 8.73 -36.34
CA ASP A 355 19.89 9.78 -37.14
C ASP A 355 18.50 10.19 -36.72
N LYS A 356 17.76 9.23 -36.16
CA LYS A 356 16.43 9.40 -35.63
C LYS A 356 16.38 8.65 -34.29
N TYR A 357 16.29 9.40 -33.23
CA TYR A 357 16.24 8.79 -31.91
C TYR A 357 14.85 8.20 -31.62
N ARG A 358 14.83 6.95 -31.13
CA ARG A 358 13.63 6.16 -30.91
C ARG A 358 13.69 5.44 -29.58
N GLY A 359 12.53 5.27 -28.98
CA GLY A 359 12.34 4.48 -27.78
C GLY A 359 11.00 3.77 -27.84
N ASP A 360 10.77 3.02 -28.94
CA ASP A 360 9.50 2.34 -29.19
C ASP A 360 9.23 1.32 -28.08
N PHE A 361 8.02 1.33 -27.60
CA PHE A 361 7.55 0.58 -26.46
C PHE A 361 6.55 -0.48 -26.93
N VAL A 362 6.89 -1.75 -26.72
CA VAL A 362 6.17 -2.88 -27.34
C VAL A 362 5.62 -3.79 -26.25
N TRP A 363 4.33 -4.07 -26.32
CA TRP A 363 3.71 -5.13 -25.53
C TRP A 363 3.56 -6.36 -26.40
N VAL A 364 4.31 -7.39 -26.08
CA VAL A 364 4.40 -8.72 -26.71
C VAL A 364 4.59 -8.68 -28.23
N ARG A 365 5.69 -9.24 -28.64
CA ARG A 365 6.01 -9.50 -30.05
C ARG A 365 6.37 -10.96 -30.20
N ASN A 366 5.82 -11.60 -31.25
CA ASN A 366 6.16 -12.96 -31.68
C ASN A 366 5.85 -14.09 -30.68
N GLY A 367 4.57 -14.38 -30.48
CA GLY A 367 4.13 -15.73 -30.18
C GLY A 367 4.22 -16.23 -28.74
N VAL A 368 4.50 -15.38 -27.75
CA VAL A 368 4.59 -15.84 -26.35
C VAL A 368 3.30 -15.57 -25.57
N SER A 369 2.63 -14.47 -25.80
CA SER A 369 1.25 -14.25 -25.36
C SER A 369 0.60 -13.22 -26.28
N GLN A 370 -0.57 -13.53 -26.75
CA GLN A 370 -1.32 -12.64 -27.62
C GLN A 370 -2.00 -11.58 -26.77
N THR A 371 -1.75 -10.32 -27.08
CA THR A 371 -2.50 -9.22 -26.48
C THR A 371 -3.88 -9.19 -27.07
N LYS A 372 -4.89 -9.11 -26.22
CA LYS A 372 -6.26 -8.95 -26.64
C LYS A 372 -6.72 -7.52 -26.36
N ILE A 373 -7.50 -6.97 -27.28
CA ILE A 373 -8.24 -5.72 -27.09
C ILE A 373 -9.70 -5.93 -27.47
N THR A 374 -10.59 -5.25 -26.76
CA THR A 374 -12.04 -5.31 -27.02
C THR A 374 -12.58 -3.90 -27.16
N PRO A 375 -12.42 -3.26 -28.35
CA PRO A 375 -12.81 -1.86 -28.55
C PRO A 375 -14.30 -1.58 -28.36
N SER A 376 -15.17 -2.61 -28.44
CA SER A 376 -16.59 -2.48 -28.13
C SER A 376 -16.88 -2.23 -26.65
N VAL A 377 -15.96 -2.60 -25.76
CA VAL A 377 -16.07 -2.39 -24.31
C VAL A 377 -15.06 -1.33 -23.86
N TYR A 378 -13.80 -1.50 -24.24
CA TYR A 378 -12.70 -0.58 -23.86
C TYR A 378 -12.27 0.23 -25.10
N ARG A 379 -13.08 1.24 -25.38
CA ARG A 379 -12.94 2.03 -26.62
C ARG A 379 -11.69 2.89 -26.64
N TYR A 380 -11.27 3.38 -25.49
CA TYR A 380 -10.17 4.35 -25.41
C TYR A 380 -8.94 3.73 -24.78
N LEU A 381 -7.82 3.78 -25.47
CA LEU A 381 -6.51 3.42 -24.93
C LEU A 381 -5.74 4.69 -24.60
N ALA A 382 -5.38 4.87 -23.36
CA ALA A 382 -4.71 6.06 -22.86
C ALA A 382 -3.32 5.77 -22.30
N MET A 383 -2.47 6.79 -22.32
CA MET A 383 -1.11 6.75 -21.80
C MET A 383 -0.83 8.06 -21.05
N LYS A 384 -0.19 7.96 -19.87
CA LYS A 384 0.41 9.11 -19.20
C LYS A 384 1.90 9.11 -19.44
N ILE A 385 2.40 10.16 -20.12
CA ILE A 385 3.77 10.26 -20.61
C ILE A 385 4.29 11.69 -20.46
N ASN A 386 5.60 11.83 -20.21
CA ASN A 386 6.29 13.09 -20.23
C ASN A 386 7.47 13.00 -21.22
N VAL A 387 7.48 13.83 -22.25
CA VAL A 387 8.56 13.91 -23.24
C VAL A 387 9.06 15.35 -23.26
N ALA A 388 10.35 15.53 -23.01
CA ALA A 388 10.96 16.86 -22.89
C ALA A 388 11.05 17.64 -24.22
N SER A 389 11.01 16.95 -25.34
CA SER A 389 11.06 17.60 -26.66
C SER A 389 9.66 17.89 -27.19
N PRO A 390 9.41 19.07 -27.78
CA PRO A 390 8.12 19.40 -28.32
C PRO A 390 7.78 18.51 -29.51
N LEU A 391 6.54 18.02 -29.52
CA LEU A 391 5.94 17.45 -30.72
C LEU A 391 5.58 18.62 -31.65
N SER A 392 6.26 18.78 -32.76
CA SER A 392 5.94 19.85 -33.70
C SER A 392 5.15 19.37 -34.91
N ALA A 393 4.20 20.21 -35.32
CA ALA A 393 3.45 19.99 -36.52
C ALA A 393 4.35 20.16 -37.76
N GLY A 394 4.48 19.12 -38.59
CA GLY A 394 4.84 19.27 -39.98
C GLY A 394 6.28 18.97 -40.41
N SER A 395 7.16 18.49 -39.53
CA SER A 395 8.48 18.00 -39.98
C SER A 395 8.90 16.75 -39.20
N ASN A 396 9.55 15.82 -39.88
CA ASN A 396 10.17 14.63 -39.31
C ASN A 396 11.26 14.95 -38.26
N ALA A 397 11.50 16.22 -37.98
CA ALA A 397 12.60 16.70 -37.14
C ALA A 397 12.27 16.79 -35.66
N ASN A 398 11.02 16.63 -35.26
CA ASN A 398 10.59 17.01 -33.89
C ASN A 398 9.81 15.94 -33.11
N GLY A 399 9.92 14.70 -33.53
CA GLY A 399 9.36 13.57 -32.82
C GLY A 399 7.89 13.26 -33.11
N CYS A 400 7.51 12.00 -32.93
CA CYS A 400 6.14 11.53 -33.04
C CYS A 400 5.83 10.50 -31.97
N ILE A 401 4.54 10.45 -31.58
CA ILE A 401 3.96 9.37 -30.80
C ILE A 401 2.81 8.79 -31.61
N LYS A 402 2.82 7.48 -31.87
CA LYS A 402 1.73 6.79 -32.55
C LYS A 402 1.51 5.41 -31.98
N LEU A 403 0.30 4.89 -32.16
CA LEU A 403 -0.09 3.54 -31.79
C LEU A 403 -0.10 2.64 -33.03
N GLU A 404 0.61 1.52 -32.98
CA GLU A 404 0.58 0.46 -33.98
C GLU A 404 -0.03 -0.81 -33.40
N LEU A 405 -1.01 -1.37 -34.10
CA LEU A 405 -1.67 -2.63 -33.77
C LEU A 405 -1.39 -3.64 -34.90
N TRP A 406 -0.93 -4.83 -34.54
CA TRP A 406 -0.59 -5.87 -35.49
C TRP A 406 -1.35 -7.16 -35.16
N ASP A 407 -2.05 -7.71 -36.13
CA ASP A 407 -2.74 -8.98 -36.03
C ASP A 407 -1.92 -10.18 -36.54
N ASP A 408 -2.53 -11.39 -36.48
CA ASP A 408 -1.90 -12.62 -36.92
C ASP A 408 -1.60 -12.69 -38.42
N SER A 409 -2.27 -11.88 -39.25
CA SER A 409 -2.04 -11.84 -40.68
C SER A 409 -0.78 -11.06 -41.06
N GLY A 410 -0.16 -10.39 -40.07
CA GLY A 410 0.99 -9.51 -40.30
C GLY A 410 0.59 -8.15 -40.86
N ASP A 411 -0.70 -7.90 -41.02
CA ASP A 411 -1.24 -6.63 -41.43
C ASP A 411 -1.27 -5.64 -40.27
N LYS A 412 -0.80 -4.46 -40.55
CA LYS A 412 -0.64 -3.38 -39.62
C LYS A 412 -1.82 -2.44 -39.68
N GLY A 413 -2.56 -2.37 -38.60
CA GLY A 413 -3.40 -1.21 -38.33
C GLY A 413 -2.56 -0.15 -37.63
N THR A 414 -2.48 1.05 -38.14
CA THR A 414 -1.89 2.18 -37.42
C THR A 414 -2.98 3.17 -37.12
N ILE A 415 -3.19 3.42 -35.81
CA ILE A 415 -4.02 4.52 -35.38
C ILE A 415 -3.09 5.72 -35.16
N GLY A 416 -3.38 6.81 -35.87
CA GLY A 416 -2.54 8.00 -35.76
C GLY A 416 -1.21 7.88 -36.48
N ASN A 417 -1.25 7.51 -37.78
CA ASN A 417 -0.08 7.54 -38.64
C ASN A 417 0.33 8.98 -38.96
N ASN A 418 0.63 9.76 -37.94
CA ASN A 418 1.06 11.11 -38.18
C ASN A 418 2.37 11.44 -37.52
N TYR A 419 3.36 11.59 -38.33
CA TYR A 419 4.65 12.18 -37.98
C TYR A 419 4.53 13.63 -37.51
N THR A 420 3.34 14.21 -37.57
CA THR A 420 3.19 15.63 -37.35
C THR A 420 2.83 15.99 -35.92
N GLY A 421 2.75 15.06 -34.96
CA GLY A 421 2.53 15.40 -33.55
C GLY A 421 1.53 16.52 -33.27
N ALA A 422 0.85 16.98 -34.33
CA ALA A 422 -0.16 17.98 -34.19
C ALA A 422 -1.35 17.35 -33.51
N VAL A 423 -1.57 17.78 -32.32
CA VAL A 423 -2.84 17.66 -31.64
C VAL A 423 -3.87 18.34 -32.52
N ASN A 424 -4.37 17.66 -33.49
CA ASN A 424 -5.59 18.07 -34.13
C ASN A 424 -6.24 16.88 -34.82
N SER A 425 -7.52 16.88 -34.76
CA SER A 425 -8.47 15.92 -35.26
C SER A 425 -8.37 15.58 -36.77
N ALA A 426 -7.51 16.19 -37.52
CA ALA A 426 -7.51 16.03 -38.96
C ALA A 426 -6.87 14.72 -39.44
N ASN A 427 -6.11 14.02 -38.58
CA ASN A 427 -5.30 12.87 -38.99
C ASN A 427 -5.32 11.67 -38.03
N ASN A 428 -6.34 11.49 -37.23
CA ASN A 428 -6.51 10.33 -36.32
C ASN A 428 -5.32 10.07 -35.38
N SER A 429 -4.65 11.14 -34.94
CA SER A 429 -3.64 11.06 -33.90
C SER A 429 -4.28 10.89 -32.52
N PHE A 430 -3.45 10.70 -31.50
CA PHE A 430 -3.95 10.76 -30.12
C PHE A 430 -4.59 12.13 -29.84
N GLU A 431 -5.51 12.14 -28.91
CA GLU A 431 -6.01 13.36 -28.28
C GLU A 431 -5.31 13.60 -26.95
N VAL A 432 -5.17 14.88 -26.56
CA VAL A 432 -4.72 15.25 -25.21
C VAL A 432 -5.96 15.45 -24.35
N LEU A 433 -5.98 14.83 -23.18
CA LEU A 433 -7.12 14.92 -22.27
C LEU A 433 -7.49 16.38 -22.00
N ASN A 434 -8.79 16.67 -21.94
CA ASN A 434 -9.35 18.01 -21.77
C ASN A 434 -9.05 19.01 -22.90
N GLY A 435 -8.75 18.52 -24.09
CA GLY A 435 -8.51 19.36 -25.27
C GLY A 435 -7.28 20.27 -25.17
N GLY A 436 -6.37 19.95 -24.24
CA GLY A 436 -5.15 20.69 -23.98
C GLY A 436 -4.11 20.57 -25.09
N SER A 437 -3.12 21.45 -25.09
CA SER A 437 -1.93 21.30 -25.89
C SER A 437 -0.94 20.38 -25.19
N PHE A 438 -0.22 19.56 -25.95
CA PHE A 438 0.83 18.71 -25.40
C PHE A 438 1.91 19.57 -24.72
N GLN A 439 2.22 19.25 -23.47
CA GLN A 439 3.18 19.98 -22.65
C GLN A 439 4.54 19.23 -22.64
N THR A 440 5.63 19.98 -22.62
CA THR A 440 6.99 19.42 -22.53
C THR A 440 7.58 19.52 -21.12
N THR A 441 6.91 20.21 -20.23
CA THR A 441 7.37 20.50 -18.85
C THR A 441 6.60 19.76 -17.78
N ALA A 442 5.53 19.04 -18.18
CA ALA A 442 4.65 18.29 -17.29
C ALA A 442 4.15 17.02 -17.98
N PRO A 443 3.76 15.99 -17.24
CA PRO A 443 3.13 14.80 -17.81
C PRO A 443 1.85 15.12 -18.57
N ASN A 444 1.66 14.43 -19.70
CA ASN A 444 0.45 14.50 -20.50
C ASN A 444 -0.32 13.20 -20.39
N VAL A 445 -1.63 13.28 -20.33
CA VAL A 445 -2.51 12.15 -20.59
C VAL A 445 -2.99 12.26 -22.01
N ILE A 446 -2.61 11.29 -22.84
CA ILE A 446 -3.01 11.19 -24.25
C ILE A 446 -3.80 9.90 -24.46
N TYR A 447 -4.73 9.91 -25.39
CA TYR A 447 -5.54 8.73 -25.66
C TYR A 447 -5.89 8.57 -27.14
N TRP A 448 -6.16 7.34 -27.53
CA TRP A 448 -6.59 6.93 -28.86
C TRP A 448 -8.00 6.34 -28.79
N ASP A 449 -8.87 6.76 -29.71
CA ASP A 449 -10.16 6.11 -29.93
C ASP A 449 -9.93 4.87 -30.82
N LEU A 450 -10.01 3.68 -30.23
CA LEU A 450 -9.77 2.42 -30.91
C LEU A 450 -10.85 2.10 -31.99
N GLN A 451 -11.98 2.79 -31.97
CA GLN A 451 -13.02 2.68 -33.00
C GLN A 451 -12.89 3.70 -34.12
N SER A 452 -11.94 4.65 -34.01
CA SER A 452 -11.69 5.59 -35.08
C SER A 452 -10.94 4.94 -36.24
N ASN A 453 -10.99 5.58 -37.41
CA ASN A 453 -10.47 5.02 -38.66
C ASN A 453 -9.03 4.55 -38.57
N TYR A 454 -8.80 3.28 -38.89
CA TYR A 454 -7.50 2.74 -39.19
C TYR A 454 -7.11 3.11 -40.62
N ASP A 455 -5.82 3.38 -40.83
CA ASP A 455 -5.30 3.77 -42.14
C ASP A 455 -5.48 2.69 -43.25
N LYS A 456 -5.62 1.41 -42.87
CA LYS A 456 -5.67 0.30 -43.83
C LYS A 456 -6.66 -0.81 -43.53
N HIS A 457 -7.12 -0.90 -42.29
CA HIS A 457 -8.10 -1.91 -41.84
C HIS A 457 -9.13 -1.28 -40.94
N THR A 458 -10.32 -1.12 -41.47
CA THR A 458 -11.49 -0.89 -40.62
C THR A 458 -11.99 -2.26 -40.24
N PRO A 459 -11.87 -2.72 -39.01
CA PRO A 459 -12.53 -3.93 -38.59
C PRO A 459 -14.02 -3.78 -38.86
N THR A 460 -14.57 -4.71 -39.61
CA THR A 460 -16.00 -4.69 -39.99
C THR A 460 -16.91 -4.97 -38.79
N ASP A 461 -16.34 -5.39 -37.68
CA ASP A 461 -17.09 -5.72 -36.46
C ASP A 461 -16.31 -5.37 -35.18
N TRP A 462 -16.56 -4.18 -34.67
CA TRP A 462 -16.01 -3.71 -33.39
C TRP A 462 -16.58 -4.42 -32.16
N ASN A 463 -17.56 -5.31 -32.33
CA ASN A 463 -18.14 -6.11 -31.24
C ASN A 463 -17.31 -7.36 -30.93
N GLN A 464 -16.16 -7.52 -31.53
CA GLN A 464 -15.25 -8.64 -31.30
C GLN A 464 -14.08 -8.26 -30.43
N THR A 465 -13.56 -9.27 -29.71
CA THR A 465 -12.24 -9.20 -29.11
C THR A 465 -11.21 -9.50 -30.17
N PHE A 466 -10.27 -8.58 -30.34
CA PHE A 466 -9.16 -8.74 -31.28
C PHE A 466 -7.96 -9.34 -30.57
N THR A 467 -7.35 -10.34 -31.21
CA THR A 467 -6.05 -10.86 -30.80
C THR A 467 -4.98 -10.17 -31.60
N LEU A 468 -4.07 -9.51 -30.90
CA LEU A 468 -2.96 -8.79 -31.51
C LEU A 468 -1.65 -9.54 -31.28
N ASN A 469 -0.84 -9.66 -32.32
CA ASN A 469 0.54 -10.12 -32.21
C ASN A 469 1.46 -9.05 -31.61
N CYS A 470 1.09 -7.80 -31.76
CA CYS A 470 1.85 -6.68 -31.24
C CYS A 470 0.95 -5.47 -31.01
N LEU A 471 1.07 -4.87 -29.85
CA LEU A 471 0.63 -3.52 -29.55
C LEU A 471 1.89 -2.69 -29.29
N LYS A 472 2.09 -1.61 -30.05
CA LYS A 472 3.32 -0.85 -30.01
C LYS A 472 3.03 0.64 -29.99
N PHE A 473 3.63 1.33 -29.05
CA PHE A 473 3.75 2.78 -29.09
C PHE A 473 5.08 3.16 -29.73
N VAL A 474 4.98 3.83 -30.85
CA VAL A 474 6.16 4.35 -31.52
C VAL A 474 6.45 5.74 -30.95
N ILE A 475 7.60 5.87 -30.31
CA ILE A 475 8.12 7.13 -29.81
C ILE A 475 9.42 7.39 -30.53
N ALA A 476 9.35 8.19 -31.58
CA ALA A 476 10.39 8.21 -32.63
C ALA A 476 10.61 9.60 -33.21
N ASP A 477 11.66 9.66 -34.07
CA ASP A 477 12.03 10.80 -34.91
C ASP A 477 12.46 12.05 -34.11
N TYR A 478 12.99 11.87 -32.92
CA TYR A 478 13.60 12.93 -32.14
C TYR A 478 15.02 13.26 -32.66
N THR A 479 15.46 14.48 -32.42
CA THR A 479 16.76 15.00 -32.90
C THR A 479 17.91 14.85 -31.94
N ALA A 480 17.64 14.39 -30.70
CA ALA A 480 18.61 14.20 -29.64
C ALA A 480 18.33 12.89 -28.87
N THR A 481 19.34 12.40 -28.16
CA THR A 481 19.23 11.24 -27.27
C THR A 481 18.46 11.61 -26.00
N ASP A 482 17.26 12.11 -26.17
CA ASP A 482 16.38 12.49 -25.07
C ASP A 482 15.83 11.26 -24.37
N SER A 483 15.36 11.47 -23.17
CA SER A 483 14.61 10.47 -22.43
C SER A 483 13.15 10.90 -22.33
N TYR A 484 12.27 9.94 -22.14
CA TYR A 484 10.89 10.19 -21.77
C TYR A 484 10.53 9.38 -20.54
N ASP A 485 9.55 9.88 -19.79
CA ASP A 485 8.99 9.19 -18.64
C ASP A 485 7.65 8.59 -19.01
N ILE A 486 7.43 7.32 -18.69
CA ILE A 486 6.15 6.65 -18.84
C ILE A 486 5.62 6.28 -17.46
N TYR A 487 4.36 6.61 -17.19
CA TYR A 487 3.70 6.39 -15.91
C TYR A 487 2.79 5.19 -15.98
N TRP A 488 1.86 5.18 -16.94
CA TRP A 488 0.92 4.08 -17.14
C TRP A 488 0.38 4.03 -18.57
N VAL A 489 -0.14 2.84 -18.94
CA VAL A 489 -0.95 2.60 -20.14
C VAL A 489 -2.21 1.87 -19.70
N ARG A 490 -3.38 2.45 -20.00
CA ARG A 490 -4.66 1.94 -19.56
C ARG A 490 -5.75 2.12 -20.59
N SER A 491 -6.70 1.17 -20.64
CA SER A 491 -7.89 1.28 -21.49
C SER A 491 -9.14 1.60 -20.68
N PHE A 492 -10.03 2.40 -21.26
CA PHE A 492 -11.23 2.95 -20.63
C PHE A 492 -12.44 2.74 -21.55
N LYS A 493 -13.62 2.63 -20.95
CA LYS A 493 -14.88 2.49 -21.67
C LYS A 493 -15.32 3.81 -22.31
N THR A 494 -15.15 4.91 -21.56
CA THR A 494 -15.50 6.27 -21.98
C THR A 494 -14.40 7.26 -21.62
N VAL A 495 -14.46 8.46 -22.20
CA VAL A 495 -13.54 9.56 -21.86
C VAL A 495 -13.83 10.07 -20.45
N GLU A 496 -15.09 10.09 -20.04
CA GLU A 496 -15.48 10.49 -18.68
C GLU A 496 -14.90 9.55 -17.61
N GLU A 497 -14.81 8.22 -17.90
CA GLU A 497 -14.11 7.26 -17.02
C GLU A 497 -12.62 7.60 -16.91
N LEU A 498 -11.98 7.94 -18.04
CA LEU A 498 -10.58 8.38 -18.06
C LEU A 498 -10.38 9.68 -17.27
N GLU A 499 -11.27 10.66 -17.45
CA GLU A 499 -11.22 11.94 -16.71
C GLU A 499 -11.37 11.72 -15.20
N ALA A 500 -12.33 10.90 -14.79
CA ALA A 500 -12.55 10.58 -13.39
C ALA A 500 -11.34 9.84 -12.77
N PHE A 501 -10.72 8.92 -13.53
CA PHE A 501 -9.52 8.24 -13.11
C PHE A 501 -8.37 9.22 -12.89
N VAL A 502 -8.09 10.11 -13.83
CA VAL A 502 -6.99 11.09 -13.73
C VAL A 502 -7.24 12.05 -12.56
N ALA A 503 -8.47 12.49 -12.34
CA ALA A 503 -8.82 13.33 -11.20
C ALA A 503 -8.58 12.63 -9.85
N SER A 504 -8.78 11.32 -9.78
CA SER A 504 -8.51 10.54 -8.57
C SER A 504 -7.01 10.39 -8.24
N GLU A 505 -6.12 10.45 -9.25
CA GLU A 505 -4.67 10.43 -9.03
C GLU A 505 -4.18 11.69 -8.30
N ASP A 506 -4.81 12.83 -8.56
CA ASP A 506 -4.41 14.12 -7.97
C ASP A 506 -4.89 14.26 -6.51
N THR A 507 -5.92 13.53 -6.11
CA THR A 507 -6.46 13.56 -4.73
C THR A 507 -5.74 12.63 -3.76
N ASN A 508 -4.94 11.69 -4.27
CA ASN A 508 -4.18 10.72 -3.48
C ASN A 508 -2.69 11.08 -3.32
N LYS A 509 -2.30 12.29 -3.69
CA LYS A 509 -0.99 12.89 -3.44
C LYS A 509 -1.09 13.90 -2.31
#